data_5192a1406c172f5c52863501d86cc2b2
#
_entry.id   5192a1406c172f5c52863501d86cc2b2
#
_cell.length_a   1.000
_cell.length_b   1.000
_cell.length_c   1.000
_cell.angle_alpha   90.00
_cell.angle_beta   90.00
_cell.angle_gamma   90.00
#
_symmetry.space_group_name_H-M   'P 1'
#
loop_
_entity.id
_entity.type
_entity.pdbx_description
1 polymer ?
#
loop_
_entity_poly.entity_id
_entity_poly.type
_entity_poly.pdbx_seq_one_letter_code
_entity_poly.pdbx_strand_id
1 'polypeptide(L)'
;MLMLSCEPSTLRVLVVDDHELTRLTLQLAFSSQKNIEVVGLASNGKEAVEMVQNCYPDVIVLDLQMPVMDGWSASCKIKDISPDTQIIAYSSVEEKYFQETKAMGRVDAFCKKDVPTNELVGLIKQLGEPKTNS
;
A
#
# COMPACT_ATOMS: atom_id res chain seq x y z
N MET A 1 16.70 -30.92 8.85
CA MET A 1 16.40 -30.32 8.47
C MET A 1 16.03 -29.54 8.07
N LEU A 2 16.09 -29.55 7.83
CA LEU A 2 15.83 -28.74 7.47
C LEU A 2 14.91 -28.34 6.77
N MET A 3 14.34 -28.30 6.86
CA MET A 3 13.53 -27.87 6.25
C MET A 3 13.35 -26.88 5.97
N LEU A 4 13.58 -26.80 5.46
CA LEU A 4 13.40 -25.61 5.05
C LEU A 4 12.15 -25.40 4.45
N SER A 5 11.41 -24.54 5.00
CA SER A 5 10.16 -24.19 4.54
C SER A 5 10.30 -23.49 3.24
N CYS A 6 9.65 -23.98 2.23
CA CYS A 6 9.55 -23.30 0.96
C CYS A 6 8.33 -22.43 0.88
N GLU A 7 7.72 -22.12 2.01
CA GLU A 7 6.56 -21.26 2.01
C GLU A 7 6.95 -19.85 1.59
N PRO A 8 6.20 -19.26 0.65
CA PRO A 8 6.46 -17.88 0.28
C PRO A 8 6.24 -16.96 1.47
N SER A 9 7.03 -15.94 1.57
CA SER A 9 6.89 -14.94 2.61
C SER A 9 5.54 -14.26 2.47
N THR A 10 4.89 -14.01 3.58
CA THR A 10 3.64 -13.24 3.61
C THR A 10 3.98 -11.77 3.45
N LEU A 11 3.29 -11.11 2.52
CA LEU A 11 3.41 -9.67 2.33
C LEU A 11 2.54 -8.94 3.34
N ARG A 12 3.14 -8.02 4.06
CA ARG A 12 2.47 -7.25 5.09
C ARG A 12 2.01 -5.94 4.49
N VAL A 13 0.69 -5.72 4.50
CA VAL A 13 0.06 -4.61 3.79
C VAL A 13 -0.67 -3.69 4.75
N LEU A 14 -0.42 -2.39 4.63
CA LEU A 14 -1.14 -1.35 5.34
C LEU A 14 -2.12 -0.70 4.37
N VAL A 15 -3.38 -0.56 4.78
CA VAL A 15 -4.41 0.11 3.97
C VAL A 15 -4.70 1.46 4.58
N VAL A 16 -4.61 2.52 3.78
CA VAL A 16 -4.82 3.90 4.22
C VAL A 16 -5.86 4.56 3.34
N ASP A 17 -7.03 4.84 3.89
CA ASP A 17 -8.13 5.45 3.17
C ASP A 17 -9.09 6.07 4.20
N ASP A 18 -9.61 7.25 3.94
CA ASP A 18 -10.52 7.91 4.88
C ASP A 18 -11.94 7.36 4.81
N HIS A 19 -12.24 6.50 3.84
CA HIS A 19 -13.56 5.88 3.72
C HIS A 19 -13.56 4.52 4.40
N GLU A 20 -14.37 4.40 5.44
CA GLU A 20 -14.46 3.13 6.19
C GLU A 20 -14.84 1.97 5.30
N LEU A 21 -15.80 2.16 4.40
CA LEU A 21 -16.24 1.08 3.51
C LEU A 21 -15.11 0.59 2.62
N THR A 22 -14.29 1.50 2.10
CA THR A 22 -13.15 1.12 1.29
C THR A 22 -12.14 0.30 2.10
N ARG A 23 -11.84 0.75 3.33
CA ARG A 23 -10.92 -0.01 4.20
C ARG A 23 -11.42 -1.42 4.45
N LEU A 24 -12.69 -1.56 4.79
CA LEU A 24 -13.29 -2.87 5.08
C LEU A 24 -13.33 -3.76 3.84
N THR A 25 -13.69 -3.20 2.70
CA THR A 25 -13.74 -3.94 1.44
C THR A 25 -12.35 -4.49 1.09
N LEU A 26 -11.32 -3.66 1.19
CA LEU A 26 -9.96 -4.08 0.89
C LEU A 26 -9.46 -5.10 1.91
N GLN A 27 -9.79 -4.91 3.19
CA GLN A 27 -9.40 -5.88 4.21
C GLN A 27 -9.97 -7.26 3.92
N LEU A 28 -11.26 -7.33 3.55
CA LEU A 28 -11.89 -8.60 3.20
C LEU A 28 -11.24 -9.22 1.97
N ALA A 29 -11.00 -8.43 0.94
CA ALA A 29 -10.41 -8.91 -0.29
C ALA A 29 -8.99 -9.45 -0.06
N PHE A 30 -8.19 -8.73 0.72
CA PHE A 30 -6.81 -9.13 0.98
C PHE A 30 -6.73 -10.32 1.92
N SER A 31 -7.65 -10.41 2.89
CA SER A 31 -7.66 -11.52 3.85
C SER A 31 -7.94 -12.86 3.19
N SER A 32 -8.55 -12.86 2.01
CA SER A 32 -8.78 -14.10 1.29
C SER A 32 -7.56 -14.57 0.50
N GLN A 33 -6.49 -13.76 0.46
CA GLN A 33 -5.26 -14.10 -0.25
C GLN A 33 -4.29 -14.79 0.70
N LYS A 34 -3.72 -15.91 0.27
CA LYS A 34 -2.84 -16.70 1.13
C LYS A 34 -1.58 -15.97 1.59
N ASN A 35 -1.04 -15.14 0.71
CA ASN A 35 0.28 -14.55 0.95
C ASN A 35 0.23 -13.08 1.28
N ILE A 36 -0.93 -12.60 1.71
CA ILE A 36 -1.11 -11.21 2.09
C ILE A 36 -1.70 -11.14 3.50
N GLU A 37 -1.07 -10.34 4.34
CA GLU A 37 -1.57 -10.05 5.68
C GLU A 37 -1.80 -8.56 5.81
N VAL A 38 -3.02 -8.15 6.19
CA VAL A 38 -3.30 -6.74 6.47
C VAL A 38 -2.84 -6.45 7.87
N VAL A 39 -1.79 -5.64 8.00
CA VAL A 39 -1.19 -5.34 9.31
C VAL A 39 -1.79 -4.11 9.96
N GLY A 40 -2.57 -3.34 9.25
CA GLY A 40 -3.24 -2.20 9.83
C GLY A 40 -4.16 -1.49 8.84
N LEU A 41 -5.06 -0.72 9.38
CA LEU A 41 -5.99 0.12 8.62
C LEU A 41 -5.87 1.53 9.20
N ALA A 42 -5.52 2.49 8.36
CA ALA A 42 -5.40 3.88 8.80
C ALA A 42 -6.44 4.73 8.06
N SER A 43 -6.97 5.73 8.74
CA SER A 43 -8.00 6.59 8.18
C SER A 43 -7.48 7.94 7.68
N ASN A 44 -6.20 8.22 7.91
CA ASN A 44 -5.58 9.45 7.42
C ASN A 44 -4.06 9.26 7.36
N GLY A 45 -3.38 10.26 6.78
CA GLY A 45 -1.95 10.19 6.60
C GLY A 45 -1.16 10.19 7.89
N LYS A 46 -1.66 10.88 8.92
CA LYS A 46 -0.96 10.92 10.21
C LYS A 46 -0.96 9.54 10.87
N GLU A 47 -2.13 8.88 10.89
CA GLU A 47 -2.21 7.51 11.40
C GLU A 47 -1.31 6.56 10.62
N ALA A 48 -1.27 6.74 9.29
CA ALA A 48 -0.43 5.90 8.45
C ALA A 48 1.04 6.02 8.84
N VAL A 49 1.52 7.24 9.01
CA VAL A 49 2.92 7.47 9.39
C VAL A 49 3.21 6.82 10.74
N GLU A 50 2.31 6.97 11.71
CA GLU A 50 2.48 6.36 13.03
C GLU A 50 2.53 4.84 12.94
N MET A 51 1.66 4.24 12.14
CA MET A 51 1.62 2.78 11.97
C MET A 51 2.87 2.26 11.27
N VAL A 52 3.41 3.00 10.30
CA VAL A 52 4.63 2.60 9.61
C VAL A 52 5.79 2.51 10.61
N GLN A 53 5.87 3.44 11.54
CA GLN A 53 6.91 3.43 12.56
C GLN A 53 6.87 2.18 13.44
N ASN A 54 5.69 1.59 13.59
CA ASN A 54 5.50 0.44 14.46
C ASN A 54 5.56 -0.90 13.73
N CYS A 55 5.18 -0.95 12.46
CA CYS A 55 5.05 -2.24 11.78
C CYS A 55 5.88 -2.38 10.50
N TYR A 56 6.42 -1.32 9.93
CA TYR A 56 7.24 -1.36 8.71
C TYR A 56 6.63 -2.29 7.66
N PRO A 57 5.48 -1.93 7.07
CA PRO A 57 4.82 -2.81 6.09
C PRO A 57 5.65 -2.96 4.82
N ASP A 58 5.40 -4.04 4.09
CA ASP A 58 6.05 -4.26 2.79
C ASP A 58 5.42 -3.37 1.72
N VAL A 59 4.09 -3.24 1.75
CA VAL A 59 3.34 -2.46 0.76
C VAL A 59 2.26 -1.66 1.47
N ILE A 60 2.07 -0.43 1.02
CA ILE A 60 0.99 0.44 1.50
C ILE A 60 0.07 0.75 0.34
N VAL A 61 -1.23 0.55 0.54
CA VAL A 61 -2.27 1.03 -0.38
C VAL A 61 -2.75 2.35 0.19
N LEU A 62 -2.47 3.44 -0.51
CA LEU A 62 -2.58 4.80 0.04
C LEU A 62 -3.50 5.67 -0.80
N ASP A 63 -4.58 6.14 -0.19
CA ASP A 63 -5.44 7.13 -0.82
C ASP A 63 -4.69 8.46 -0.92
N LEU A 64 -4.81 9.12 -2.07
CA LEU A 64 -4.15 10.41 -2.27
C LEU A 64 -4.93 11.58 -1.69
N GLN A 65 -6.24 11.44 -1.53
CA GLN A 65 -7.11 12.52 -1.08
C GLN A 65 -7.69 12.21 0.29
N MET A 66 -7.07 12.74 1.32
CA MET A 66 -7.49 12.49 2.70
C MET A 66 -7.40 13.77 3.51
N PRO A 67 -8.23 13.89 4.56
CA PRO A 67 -8.10 15.01 5.49
C PRO A 67 -6.85 14.84 6.38
N VAL A 68 -6.48 15.89 7.08
CA VAL A 68 -5.37 15.97 8.03
C VAL A 68 -4.02 15.93 7.33
N MET A 69 -3.73 14.87 6.59
CA MET A 69 -2.49 14.78 5.82
C MET A 69 -2.79 14.02 4.54
N ASP A 70 -2.62 14.66 3.39
CA ASP A 70 -2.90 14.02 2.11
C ASP A 70 -1.89 12.91 1.81
N GLY A 71 -2.23 12.09 0.81
CA GLY A 71 -1.39 10.94 0.47
C GLY A 71 -0.01 11.32 -0.06
N TRP A 72 0.11 12.44 -0.77
CA TRP A 72 1.41 12.86 -1.27
C TRP A 72 2.37 13.18 -0.13
N SER A 73 1.91 13.98 0.83
CA SER A 73 2.71 14.33 2.01
C SER A 73 3.03 13.11 2.86
N ALA A 74 2.04 12.22 3.03
CA ALA A 74 2.24 10.99 3.77
C ALA A 74 3.29 10.11 3.10
N SER A 75 3.26 10.00 1.76
CA SER A 75 4.22 9.15 1.05
C SER A 75 5.65 9.61 1.28
N CYS A 76 5.89 10.91 1.30
CA CYS A 76 7.22 11.44 1.56
C CYS A 76 7.70 11.07 2.96
N LYS A 77 6.85 11.24 3.97
CA LYS A 77 7.22 10.91 5.35
C LYS A 77 7.42 9.41 5.53
N ILE A 78 6.59 8.60 4.90
CA ILE A 78 6.72 7.14 4.97
C ILE A 78 8.05 6.69 4.36
N LYS A 79 8.41 7.22 3.21
CA LYS A 79 9.68 6.85 2.57
C LYS A 79 10.88 7.29 3.39
N ASP A 80 10.77 8.38 4.14
CA ASP A 80 11.86 8.78 5.05
C ASP A 80 12.05 7.79 6.19
N ILE A 81 10.94 7.22 6.68
CA ILE A 81 10.97 6.27 7.80
C ILE A 81 11.32 4.86 7.32
N SER A 82 10.71 4.45 6.21
CA SER A 82 10.80 3.08 5.71
C SER A 82 11.00 3.11 4.19
N PRO A 83 12.22 3.41 3.73
CA PRO A 83 12.47 3.59 2.29
C PRO A 83 12.19 2.35 1.44
N ASP A 84 12.22 1.16 2.04
CA ASP A 84 11.97 -0.07 1.30
C ASP A 84 10.47 -0.40 1.17
N THR A 85 9.61 0.27 1.92
CA THR A 85 8.17 0.07 1.79
C THR A 85 7.69 0.58 0.44
N GLN A 86 6.98 -0.26 -0.30
CA GLN A 86 6.41 0.12 -1.58
C GLN A 86 5.06 0.80 -1.37
N ILE A 87 4.82 1.88 -2.07
CA ILE A 87 3.59 2.66 -1.91
C ILE A 87 2.81 2.66 -3.22
N ILE A 88 1.57 2.16 -3.14
CA ILE A 88 0.63 2.20 -4.25
C ILE A 88 -0.36 3.32 -3.98
N ALA A 89 -0.39 4.33 -4.85
CA ALA A 89 -1.42 5.35 -4.79
C ALA A 89 -2.72 4.74 -5.29
N TYR A 90 -3.74 4.68 -4.44
CA TYR A 90 -5.03 4.08 -4.77
C TYR A 90 -6.07 5.20 -4.75
N SER A 91 -6.52 5.63 -5.92
CA SER A 91 -7.27 6.87 -6.03
C SER A 91 -8.32 6.81 -7.13
N SER A 92 -9.35 7.63 -6.99
CA SER A 92 -10.36 7.80 -8.03
C SER A 92 -9.97 8.82 -9.08
N VAL A 93 -8.85 9.52 -8.90
CA VAL A 93 -8.41 10.51 -9.89
C VAL A 93 -7.98 9.82 -11.19
N GLU A 94 -8.06 10.56 -12.29
CA GLU A 94 -7.63 10.03 -13.58
C GLU A 94 -6.11 9.84 -13.60
N GLU A 95 -5.66 8.86 -14.38
CA GLU A 95 -4.24 8.58 -14.52
C GLU A 95 -3.46 9.81 -14.98
N LYS A 96 -4.07 10.61 -15.85
CA LYS A 96 -3.45 11.83 -16.32
C LYS A 96 -3.11 12.77 -15.15
N TYR A 97 -4.06 12.92 -14.23
CA TYR A 97 -3.85 13.76 -13.05
C TYR A 97 -2.70 13.20 -12.20
N PHE A 98 -2.67 11.89 -12.02
CA PHE A 98 -1.58 11.26 -11.29
C PHE A 98 -0.23 11.54 -11.96
N GLN A 99 -0.15 11.38 -13.28
CA GLN A 99 1.10 11.63 -14.01
C GLN A 99 1.57 13.08 -13.88
N GLU A 100 0.62 14.03 -13.82
CA GLU A 100 0.95 15.45 -13.69
C GLU A 100 1.38 15.82 -12.28
N THR A 101 0.95 15.07 -11.26
CA THR A 101 1.17 15.44 -9.86
C THR A 101 2.09 14.50 -9.10
N LYS A 102 2.55 13.42 -9.71
CA LYS A 102 3.31 12.37 -8.99
C LYS A 102 4.61 12.89 -8.39
N ALA A 103 5.15 13.98 -8.90
CA ALA A 103 6.37 14.58 -8.34
C ALA A 103 6.13 15.22 -6.97
N MET A 104 4.87 15.40 -6.57
CA MET A 104 4.53 15.95 -5.26
C MET A 104 4.74 14.95 -4.12
N GLY A 105 4.96 13.71 -4.44
CA GLY A 105 5.13 12.66 -3.44
C GLY A 105 6.12 11.60 -3.90
N ARG A 106 6.16 10.51 -3.17
CA ARG A 106 7.11 9.41 -3.41
C ARG A 106 6.36 8.08 -3.46
N VAL A 107 5.45 7.96 -4.43
CA VAL A 107 4.69 6.72 -4.64
C VAL A 107 5.36 5.89 -5.72
N ASP A 108 5.23 4.58 -5.61
CA ASP A 108 5.90 3.64 -6.50
C ASP A 108 5.00 3.17 -7.63
N ALA A 109 3.69 3.22 -7.44
CA ALA A 109 2.72 2.79 -8.45
C ALA A 109 1.38 3.48 -8.22
N PHE A 110 0.53 3.40 -9.24
CA PHE A 110 -0.81 3.97 -9.19
C PHE A 110 -1.82 2.91 -9.56
N CYS A 111 -2.93 2.86 -8.83
CA CYS A 111 -4.05 2.00 -9.14
C CYS A 111 -5.34 2.81 -8.98
N LYS A 112 -6.14 2.84 -10.03
CA LYS A 112 -7.41 3.57 -9.98
C LYS A 112 -8.44 2.77 -9.20
N LYS A 113 -9.27 3.45 -8.41
CA LYS A 113 -10.23 2.78 -7.52
C LYS A 113 -11.32 1.99 -8.25
N ASP A 114 -11.53 2.25 -9.54
CA ASP A 114 -12.56 1.55 -10.31
C ASP A 114 -12.08 0.25 -10.96
N VAL A 115 -10.80 -0.11 -10.81
CA VAL A 115 -10.33 -1.39 -11.35
C VAL A 115 -10.74 -2.53 -10.42
N PRO A 116 -10.86 -3.76 -10.95
CA PRO A 116 -11.16 -4.91 -10.10
C PRO A 116 -10.10 -5.12 -9.02
N THR A 117 -10.55 -5.54 -7.84
CA THR A 117 -9.65 -5.72 -6.70
C THR A 117 -8.53 -6.71 -6.98
N ASN A 118 -8.77 -7.71 -7.83
CA ASN A 118 -7.72 -8.68 -8.16
C ASN A 118 -6.54 -8.04 -8.92
N GLU A 119 -6.78 -6.94 -9.62
CA GLU A 119 -5.67 -6.21 -10.25
C GLU A 119 -4.82 -5.50 -9.20
N LEU A 120 -5.45 -4.95 -8.18
CA LEU A 120 -4.73 -4.35 -7.06
C LEU A 120 -3.93 -5.41 -6.31
N VAL A 121 -4.51 -6.59 -6.08
CA VAL A 121 -3.79 -7.70 -5.45
C VAL A 121 -2.56 -8.09 -6.27
N GLY A 122 -2.72 -8.16 -7.59
CA GLY A 122 -1.59 -8.47 -8.48
C GLY A 122 -0.48 -7.45 -8.36
N LEU A 123 -0.83 -6.18 -8.29
CA LEU A 123 0.15 -5.10 -8.15
C LEU A 123 0.86 -5.17 -6.80
N ILE A 124 0.14 -5.47 -5.73
CA ILE A 124 0.73 -5.66 -4.41
C ILE A 124 1.79 -6.77 -4.46
N LYS A 125 1.45 -7.90 -5.05
CA LYS A 125 2.37 -9.02 -5.15
C LYS A 125 3.59 -8.68 -6.00
N GLN A 126 3.39 -7.97 -7.09
CA GLN A 126 4.47 -7.58 -7.96
C GLN A 126 5.47 -6.65 -7.27
N LEU A 127 4.97 -5.64 -6.55
CA LEU A 127 5.83 -4.67 -5.89
C LEU A 127 6.44 -5.20 -4.62
N GLY A 128 5.72 -6.07 -3.90
CA GLY A 128 6.17 -6.56 -2.60
C GLY A 128 7.16 -7.70 -2.68
N GLU A 129 7.29 -8.35 -3.84
CA GLU A 129 8.22 -9.45 -3.96
C GLU A 129 9.66 -8.96 -3.91
N PRO A 130 10.54 -9.68 -3.19
CA PRO A 130 11.95 -9.30 -3.20
C PRO A 130 12.48 -9.36 -4.61
N LYS A 131 13.24 -8.35 -5.00
CA LYS A 131 13.90 -8.37 -6.30
C LYS A 131 15.00 -9.40 -6.26
N THR A 132 14.91 -10.37 -7.15
CA THR A 132 15.99 -11.34 -7.28
C THR A 132 17.06 -10.75 -8.17
N ASN A 133 18.28 -10.79 -7.68
CA ASN A 133 19.39 -10.40 -8.53
C ASN A 133 19.73 -11.60 -9.40
N SER A 134 19.51 -11.44 -10.61
CA SER A 134 19.90 -12.51 -11.52
C SER A 134 21.12 -12.10 -12.30
#